data_e61864235c45742ff13d974866a4cd0d
#
_entry.id   e61864235c45742ff13d974866a4cd0d
#
_cell.length_a   1.000
_cell.length_b   1.000
_cell.length_c   1.000
_cell.angle_alpha   90.00
_cell.angle_beta   90.00
_cell.angle_gamma   90.00
#
_symmetry.space_group_name_H-M   'P 1'
#
loop_
_entity.id
_entity.type
_entity.pdbx_description
1 polymer ?
#
loop_
_entity_poly.entity_id
_entity_poly.type
_entity_poly.pdbx_seq_one_letter_code
_entity_poly.pdbx_strand_id
1 'polypeptide(L)'
;MKYTISVKASPQDSKATKTVIDLIYELLERKHLIERVFFQHDGALQALSTGETAVGQEHLLSLWKSLADLDIELAVCISSAAKRGVSQKSNSLADGFELVGLGQLISAIEASDRYIEVF
;
A
#
# COMPACT_ATOMS: atom_id res chain seq x y z
N MET A 1 0.43 13.87 -14.46
CA MET A 1 1.33 12.73 -14.57
C MET A 1 0.74 11.53 -13.84
N LYS A 2 1.15 10.35 -14.24
CA LYS A 2 0.72 9.09 -13.63
C LYS A 2 1.87 8.51 -12.79
N TYR A 3 1.57 8.18 -11.54
CA TYR A 3 2.56 7.73 -10.56
C TYR A 3 2.31 6.29 -10.12
N THR A 4 3.38 5.53 -9.93
CA THR A 4 3.36 4.28 -9.17
C THR A 4 4.21 4.49 -7.93
N ILE A 5 3.70 4.06 -6.79
CA ILE A 5 4.36 4.25 -5.50
C ILE A 5 4.57 2.88 -4.86
N SER A 6 5.81 2.58 -4.49
CA SER A 6 6.15 1.36 -3.77
C SER A 6 6.40 1.70 -2.31
N VAL A 7 5.72 0.98 -1.42
CA VAL A 7 5.82 1.16 0.03
C VAL A 7 6.55 -0.04 0.62
N LYS A 8 7.74 0.19 1.14
CA LYS A 8 8.54 -0.80 1.85
C LYS A 8 8.52 -0.59 3.36
N ALA A 9 8.01 0.56 3.79
CA ALA A 9 7.94 0.92 5.19
C ALA A 9 6.91 0.09 5.95
N SER A 10 7.26 -0.33 7.16
CA SER A 10 6.34 -0.98 8.08
C SER A 10 5.34 0.05 8.64
N PRO A 11 4.10 -0.38 8.98
CA PRO A 11 3.17 0.51 9.67
C PRO A 11 3.68 0.98 11.03
N GLN A 12 4.65 0.29 11.62
CA GLN A 12 5.31 0.73 12.85
C GLN A 12 6.16 1.98 12.63
N ASP A 13 6.63 2.21 11.42
CA ASP A 13 7.23 3.47 11.04
C ASP A 13 6.10 4.44 10.67
N SER A 14 5.48 5.01 11.68
CA SER A 14 4.30 5.86 11.51
C SER A 14 4.61 7.13 10.72
N LYS A 15 5.82 7.64 10.84
CA LYS A 15 6.24 8.84 10.11
C LYS A 15 6.34 8.58 8.61
N ALA A 16 7.00 7.49 8.22
CA ALA A 16 7.10 7.11 6.81
C ALA A 16 5.73 6.79 6.23
N THR A 17 4.90 6.06 6.97
CA THR A 17 3.55 5.70 6.54
C THR A 17 2.69 6.93 6.32
N LYS A 18 2.70 7.86 7.26
CA LYS A 18 1.95 9.10 7.13
C LYS A 18 2.45 9.94 5.95
N THR A 19 3.75 9.98 5.76
CA THR A 19 4.36 10.72 4.64
C THR A 19 3.86 10.19 3.29
N VAL A 20 3.80 8.87 3.12
CA VAL A 20 3.35 8.31 1.84
C VAL A 20 1.86 8.56 1.61
N ILE A 21 1.05 8.47 2.66
CA ILE A 21 -0.38 8.75 2.55
C ILE A 21 -0.61 10.22 2.19
N ASP A 22 0.07 11.12 2.87
CA ASP A 22 -0.02 12.56 2.59
C ASP A 22 0.45 12.88 1.17
N LEU A 23 1.51 12.22 0.70
CA LEU A 23 2.00 12.38 -0.66
C LEU A 23 0.93 11.97 -1.68
N ILE A 24 0.27 10.85 -1.46
CA ILE A 24 -0.78 10.37 -2.37
C ILE A 24 -1.92 11.38 -2.45
N TYR A 25 -2.40 11.87 -1.30
CA TYR A 25 -3.47 12.86 -1.29
C TYR A 25 -3.05 14.17 -1.97
N GLU A 26 -1.81 14.61 -1.76
CA GLU A 26 -1.30 15.81 -2.40
C GLU A 26 -1.23 15.65 -3.92
N LEU A 27 -0.79 14.48 -4.39
CA LEU A 27 -0.75 14.20 -5.83
C LEU A 27 -2.14 14.22 -6.44
N LEU A 28 -3.13 13.63 -5.76
CA LEU A 28 -4.51 13.61 -6.23
C LEU A 28 -5.10 15.02 -6.26
N GLU A 29 -4.81 15.84 -5.26
CA GLU A 29 -5.26 17.22 -5.21
C GLU A 29 -4.71 18.04 -6.37
N ARG A 30 -3.48 17.75 -6.79
CA ARG A 30 -2.84 18.40 -7.93
C ARG A 30 -3.22 17.78 -9.27
N LYS A 31 -4.23 16.92 -9.31
CA LYS A 31 -4.78 16.31 -10.52
C LYS A 31 -3.86 15.28 -11.17
N HIS A 32 -2.92 14.73 -10.42
CA HIS A 32 -2.13 13.59 -10.88
C HIS A 32 -2.90 12.29 -10.68
N LEU A 33 -2.53 11.27 -11.42
CA LEU A 33 -3.13 9.94 -11.32
C LEU A 33 -2.18 9.00 -10.57
N ILE A 34 -2.76 8.08 -9.81
CA ILE A 34 -2.02 7.01 -9.16
C ILE A 34 -2.36 5.72 -9.89
N GLU A 35 -1.37 5.15 -10.58
CA GLU A 35 -1.57 3.89 -11.29
C GLU A 35 -1.72 2.74 -10.32
N ARG A 36 -0.84 2.68 -9.32
CA ARG A 36 -0.87 1.63 -8.31
C ARG A 36 -0.03 2.01 -7.10
N VAL A 37 -0.46 1.60 -5.93
CA VAL A 37 0.37 1.59 -4.72
C VAL A 37 0.75 0.14 -4.46
N PHE A 38 2.03 -0.16 -4.44
CA PHE A 38 2.54 -1.51 -4.32
C PHE A 38 3.29 -1.68 -2.99
N PHE A 39 2.84 -2.63 -2.18
CA PHE A 39 3.38 -2.87 -0.85
C PHE A 39 4.28 -4.10 -0.90
N GLN A 40 5.55 -3.94 -0.54
CA GLN A 40 6.51 -5.04 -0.55
C GLN A 40 7.43 -4.97 0.67
N HIS A 41 8.13 -6.04 0.95
CA HIS A 41 8.95 -6.17 2.15
C HIS A 41 8.08 -5.91 3.38
N ASP A 42 8.54 -5.15 4.35
CA ASP A 42 7.76 -4.81 5.55
C ASP A 42 6.52 -3.96 5.24
N GLY A 43 6.47 -3.36 4.05
CA GLY A 43 5.27 -2.68 3.59
C GLY A 43 4.05 -3.59 3.49
N ALA A 44 4.24 -4.90 3.30
CA ALA A 44 3.14 -5.84 3.28
C ALA A 44 2.37 -5.87 4.62
N LEU A 45 2.99 -5.50 5.72
CA LEU A 45 2.34 -5.40 7.02
C LEU A 45 1.29 -4.28 7.08
N GLN A 46 1.33 -3.33 6.16
CA GLN A 46 0.29 -2.30 6.04
C GLN A 46 -1.08 -2.92 5.74
N ALA A 47 -1.10 -4.10 5.13
CA ALA A 47 -2.31 -4.80 4.74
C ALA A 47 -2.82 -5.79 5.80
N LEU A 48 -2.18 -5.85 6.96
CA LEU A 48 -2.57 -6.78 8.02
C LEU A 48 -3.86 -6.28 8.70
N SER A 49 -4.89 -7.13 8.69
CA SER A 49 -6.22 -6.78 9.18
C SER A 49 -6.40 -6.95 10.68
N THR A 50 -5.51 -7.70 11.34
CA THR A 50 -5.69 -8.04 12.75
C THR A 50 -5.38 -6.86 13.65
N GLY A 51 -6.17 -6.74 14.71
CA GLY A 51 -6.07 -5.63 15.65
C GLY A 51 -4.89 -5.70 16.61
N GLU A 52 -3.94 -6.61 16.41
CA GLU A 52 -2.72 -6.70 17.21
C GLU A 52 -1.68 -5.67 16.78
N THR A 53 -2.14 -4.57 16.32
CA THR A 53 -1.30 -3.48 15.90
C THR A 53 -1.07 -2.54 17.08
N ALA A 54 0.04 -1.83 17.05
CA ALA A 54 0.30 -0.80 18.04
C ALA A 54 -0.85 0.22 18.05
N VAL A 55 -1.06 0.85 19.19
CA VAL A 55 -2.10 1.87 19.37
C VAL A 55 -2.02 2.89 18.22
N GLY A 56 -3.13 3.08 17.53
CA GLY A 56 -3.23 4.04 16.42
C GLY A 56 -3.12 3.43 15.02
N GLN A 57 -2.77 2.14 14.89
CA GLN A 57 -2.64 1.53 13.56
C GLN A 57 -3.99 1.23 12.88
N GLU A 58 -5.06 1.04 13.63
CA GLU A 58 -6.41 0.92 13.04
C GLU A 58 -6.75 2.16 12.20
N HIS A 59 -6.26 3.32 12.64
CA HIS A 59 -6.44 4.57 11.90
C HIS A 59 -5.77 4.52 10.53
N LEU A 60 -4.59 3.89 10.45
CA LEU A 60 -3.87 3.72 9.18
C LEU A 60 -4.65 2.86 8.19
N LEU A 61 -5.25 1.75 8.67
CA LEU A 61 -6.10 0.91 7.81
C LEU A 61 -7.28 1.70 7.27
N SER A 62 -7.88 2.54 8.08
CA SER A 62 -8.96 3.41 7.67
C SER A 62 -8.52 4.38 6.56
N LEU A 63 -7.32 4.94 6.67
CA LEU A 63 -6.76 5.83 5.64
C LEU A 63 -6.49 5.10 4.33
N TRP A 64 -5.92 3.89 4.39
CA TRP A 64 -5.72 3.07 3.20
C TRP A 64 -7.05 2.71 2.55
N LYS A 65 -8.04 2.33 3.35
CA LYS A 65 -9.38 2.01 2.86
C LYS A 65 -10.01 3.20 2.13
N SER A 66 -9.82 4.41 2.66
CA SER A 66 -10.30 5.62 2.01
C SER A 66 -9.70 5.81 0.62
N LEU A 67 -8.42 5.48 0.45
CA LEU A 67 -7.76 5.54 -0.85
C LEU A 67 -8.30 4.46 -1.80
N ALA A 68 -8.55 3.26 -1.31
CA ALA A 68 -9.16 2.19 -2.10
C ALA A 68 -10.56 2.60 -2.58
N ASP A 69 -11.32 3.30 -1.76
CA ASP A 69 -12.64 3.81 -2.12
C ASP A 69 -12.58 4.90 -3.21
N LEU A 70 -11.41 5.47 -3.44
CA LEU A 70 -11.16 6.40 -4.56
C LEU A 70 -10.66 5.66 -5.81
N ASP A 71 -10.83 4.35 -5.87
CA ASP A 71 -10.41 3.48 -6.98
C ASP A 71 -8.89 3.40 -7.17
N ILE A 72 -8.13 3.65 -6.11
CA ILE A 72 -6.68 3.43 -6.13
C ILE A 72 -6.40 1.98 -5.80
N GLU A 73 -5.66 1.29 -6.67
CA GLU A 73 -5.28 -0.10 -6.44
C GLU A 73 -4.19 -0.19 -5.38
N LEU A 74 -4.49 -0.91 -4.29
CA LEU A 74 -3.55 -1.20 -3.23
C LEU A 74 -3.10 -2.67 -3.38
N ALA A 75 -1.97 -2.86 -4.04
CA ALA A 75 -1.46 -4.17 -4.41
C ALA A 75 -0.35 -4.61 -3.45
N VAL A 76 -0.46 -5.81 -2.93
CA VAL A 76 0.50 -6.34 -1.95
C VAL A 76 1.27 -7.50 -2.57
N CYS A 77 2.59 -7.46 -2.50
CA CYS A 77 3.44 -8.53 -3.00
C CYS A 77 3.13 -9.83 -2.26
N ILE A 78 2.70 -10.84 -3.00
CA ILE A 78 2.23 -12.11 -2.42
C ILE A 78 3.35 -12.82 -1.63
N SER A 79 4.59 -12.79 -2.10
CA SER A 79 5.67 -13.43 -1.36
C SER A 79 6.09 -12.65 -0.12
N SER A 80 6.05 -11.31 -0.14
CA SER A 80 6.28 -10.50 1.05
C SER A 80 5.20 -10.73 2.10
N ALA A 81 3.95 -10.82 1.65
CA ALA A 81 2.81 -11.08 2.52
C ALA A 81 2.89 -12.46 3.17
N ALA A 82 3.22 -13.48 2.38
CA ALA A 82 3.32 -14.87 2.87
C ALA A 82 4.35 -15.00 3.99
N LYS A 83 5.49 -14.33 3.86
CA LYS A 83 6.55 -14.36 4.86
C LYS A 83 6.16 -13.66 6.17
N ARG A 84 5.13 -12.85 6.14
CA ARG A 84 4.72 -12.01 7.27
C ARG A 84 3.33 -12.36 7.82
N GLY A 85 2.78 -13.48 7.38
CA GLY A 85 1.48 -13.96 7.87
C GLY A 85 0.27 -13.20 7.36
N VAL A 86 0.42 -12.44 6.29
CA VAL A 86 -0.69 -11.75 5.64
C VAL A 86 -1.22 -12.64 4.53
N SER A 87 -2.43 -13.15 4.66
CA SER A 87 -3.02 -14.02 3.65
C SER A 87 -4.54 -14.00 3.69
N GLN A 88 -5.15 -14.43 2.59
CA GLN A 88 -6.60 -14.60 2.54
C GLN A 88 -7.05 -15.83 3.34
N LYS A 89 -6.23 -16.88 3.39
CA LYS A 89 -6.56 -18.12 4.12
C LYS A 89 -6.71 -17.89 5.61
N SER A 90 -5.85 -17.06 6.20
CA SER A 90 -5.94 -16.73 7.63
C SER A 90 -6.87 -15.56 7.90
N ASN A 91 -7.52 -15.03 6.85
CA ASN A 91 -8.39 -13.86 6.94
C ASN A 91 -7.66 -12.63 7.52
N SER A 92 -6.37 -12.54 7.25
CA SER A 92 -5.53 -11.45 7.77
C SER A 92 -5.26 -10.34 6.77
N LEU A 93 -5.75 -10.48 5.52
CA LEU A 93 -5.65 -9.43 4.51
C LEU A 93 -6.79 -8.42 4.72
N ALA A 94 -6.44 -7.17 4.93
CA ALA A 94 -7.42 -6.11 5.15
C ALA A 94 -8.20 -5.80 3.86
N ASP A 95 -9.43 -5.32 4.02
CA ASP A 95 -10.28 -4.90 2.90
C ASP A 95 -9.62 -3.77 2.11
N GLY A 96 -9.76 -3.82 0.80
CA GLY A 96 -9.20 -2.83 -0.10
C GLY A 96 -7.83 -3.18 -0.65
N PHE A 97 -7.16 -4.16 -0.06
CA PHE A 97 -5.86 -4.65 -0.53
C PHE A 97 -6.05 -5.92 -1.37
N GLU A 98 -5.14 -6.11 -2.31
CA GLU A 98 -5.15 -7.25 -3.22
C GLU A 98 -3.76 -7.88 -3.28
N LEU A 99 -3.68 -9.21 -3.16
CA LEU A 99 -2.41 -9.93 -3.31
C LEU A 99 -2.07 -10.10 -4.77
N VAL A 100 -0.86 -9.72 -5.16
CA VAL A 100 -0.41 -9.77 -6.56
C VAL A 100 1.05 -10.22 -6.63
N GLY A 101 1.47 -10.66 -7.82
CA GLY A 101 2.88 -10.96 -8.08
C GLY A 101 3.67 -9.71 -8.46
N LEU A 102 5.00 -9.85 -8.48
CA LEU A 102 5.91 -8.74 -8.85
C LEU A 102 5.70 -8.23 -10.27
N GLY A 103 5.14 -9.05 -11.17
CA GLY A 103 4.80 -8.60 -12.52
C GLY A 103 3.85 -7.42 -12.52
N GLN A 104 3.00 -7.31 -11.52
CA GLN A 104 2.07 -6.19 -11.40
C GLN A 104 2.79 -4.88 -11.07
N LEU A 105 3.89 -4.96 -10.32
CA LEU A 105 4.73 -3.77 -10.08
C LEU A 105 5.39 -3.31 -11.37
N ILE A 106 5.95 -4.24 -12.13
CA ILE A 106 6.63 -3.92 -13.40
C ILE A 106 5.64 -3.30 -14.39
N SER A 107 4.45 -3.89 -14.53
CA SER A 107 3.40 -3.35 -15.40
C SER A 107 3.01 -1.94 -14.99
N ALA A 108 2.90 -1.69 -13.70
CA ALA A 108 2.54 -0.36 -13.19
C ALA A 108 3.63 0.67 -13.47
N ILE A 109 4.90 0.28 -13.30
CA ILE A 109 6.04 1.17 -13.59
C ILE A 109 6.05 1.53 -15.07
N GLU A 110 5.84 0.55 -15.96
CA GLU A 110 5.79 0.79 -17.41
C GLU A 110 4.65 1.71 -17.81
N ALA A 111 3.52 1.62 -17.11
CA ALA A 111 2.34 2.45 -17.37
C ALA A 111 2.42 3.84 -16.76
N SER A 112 3.45 4.12 -15.97
CA SER A 112 3.57 5.35 -15.21
C SER A 112 4.61 6.31 -15.79
N ASP A 113 4.45 7.59 -15.49
CA ASP A 113 5.43 8.62 -15.81
C ASP A 113 6.52 8.71 -14.74
N ARG A 114 6.16 8.38 -13.49
CA ARG A 114 7.07 8.46 -12.34
C ARG A 114 6.88 7.26 -11.43
N TYR A 115 7.98 6.81 -10.85
CA TYR A 115 8.00 5.74 -9.88
C TYR A 115 8.71 6.24 -8.62
N ILE A 116 8.05 6.10 -7.45
CA ILE A 116 8.58 6.55 -6.17
C ILE A 116 8.61 5.37 -5.21
N GLU A 117 9.74 5.19 -4.52
CA GLU A 117 9.87 4.19 -3.46
C GLU A 117 9.93 4.89 -2.10
N VAL A 118 9.17 4.37 -1.14
CA VAL A 118 9.19 4.83 0.25
C VAL A 118 9.64 3.68 1.15
N PHE A 119 10.76 3.87 1.78
CA PHE A 119 11.40 2.87 2.64
C PHE A 119 10.98 2.98 4.08
#